data_42aec064d321c609052a9bd407978b5d
#
_entry.id   42aec064d321c609052a9bd407978b5d
#
_cell.length_a   1.000
_cell.length_b   1.000
_cell.length_c   1.000
_cell.angle_alpha   90.00
_cell.angle_beta   90.00
_cell.angle_gamma   90.00
#
_symmetry.space_group_name_H-M   'P 1'
#
loop_
_entity.id
_entity.type
_entity.pdbx_description
1 polymer ?
#
loop_
_entity_poly.entity_id
_entity_poly.type
_entity_poly.pdbx_seq_one_letter_code
_entity_poly.pdbx_strand_id
1 'polypeptide(L)'
;MKEGSLKRLLRYTFRYKWSFLISVFGFISFAFADIAAVEWIRRIIGYINSEEQNFSSLLALSLILIALARGIGFFVGNYFMSKVGFGIVHDLREELFEKLHELPKSYFDSNQSGQLINRITFTTTQVSGAASNAVKTLIREGFLLIGLFAYLMFLNFKLTLLLIVTAPLIALIVYIAGKRLKKVAAKIQ
;
A
#
# COMPACT_ATOMS: atom_id res chain seq x y z
N MET A 1 -13.31 14.33 8.21
CA MET A 1 -13.71 12.90 8.27
C MET A 1 -14.05 12.59 9.71
N LYS A 2 -15.32 12.23 10.01
CA LYS A 2 -15.76 11.96 11.38
C LYS A 2 -15.08 10.69 11.88
N GLU A 3 -14.53 10.70 13.10
CA GLU A 3 -13.85 9.56 13.76
C GLU A 3 -14.64 8.24 13.72
N GLY A 4 -15.96 8.28 13.54
CA GLY A 4 -16.82 7.10 13.40
C GLY A 4 -16.59 6.27 12.13
N SER A 5 -16.11 6.86 11.03
CA SER A 5 -15.96 6.15 9.74
C SER A 5 -14.77 5.19 9.75
N LEU A 6 -13.62 5.62 10.30
CA LEU A 6 -12.42 4.78 10.42
C LEU A 6 -12.66 3.62 11.42
N LYS A 7 -13.35 3.90 12.53
CA LYS A 7 -13.65 2.88 13.53
C LYS A 7 -14.61 1.80 13.01
N ARG A 8 -15.56 2.17 12.15
CA ARG A 8 -16.42 1.22 11.43
C ARG A 8 -15.62 0.36 10.43
N LEU A 9 -14.77 0.97 9.60
CA LEU A 9 -13.93 0.22 8.66
C LEU A 9 -13.00 -0.76 9.37
N LEU A 10 -12.40 -0.38 10.50
CA LEU A 10 -11.60 -1.28 11.33
C LEU A 10 -12.42 -2.46 11.86
N ARG A 11 -13.68 -2.24 12.26
CA ARG A 11 -14.56 -3.32 12.72
C ARG A 11 -14.83 -4.37 11.64
N TYR A 12 -15.06 -3.93 10.39
CA TYR A 12 -15.22 -4.85 9.25
C TYR A 12 -13.92 -5.59 8.93
N THR A 13 -12.76 -4.93 9.04
CA THR A 13 -11.46 -5.57 8.85
C THR A 13 -11.22 -6.71 9.85
N PHE A 14 -11.68 -6.56 11.11
CA PHE A 14 -11.57 -7.61 12.12
C PHE A 14 -12.35 -8.89 11.78
N ARG A 15 -13.42 -8.80 11.00
CA ARG A 15 -14.17 -9.97 10.51
C ARG A 15 -13.30 -10.83 9.57
N TYR A 16 -12.40 -10.20 8.81
CA TYR A 16 -11.49 -10.83 7.87
C TYR A 16 -10.04 -10.94 8.39
N LYS A 17 -9.86 -11.03 9.71
CA LYS A 17 -8.54 -10.99 10.38
C LYS A 17 -7.52 -11.97 9.81
N TRP A 18 -7.92 -13.18 9.45
CA TRP A 18 -7.02 -14.19 8.90
C TRP A 18 -6.49 -13.78 7.51
N SER A 19 -7.37 -13.32 6.63
CA SER A 19 -6.95 -12.82 5.32
C SER A 19 -6.08 -11.58 5.45
N PHE A 20 -6.39 -10.70 6.40
CA PHE A 20 -5.56 -9.52 6.69
C PHE A 20 -4.18 -9.91 7.20
N LEU A 21 -4.06 -10.85 8.15
CA LEU A 21 -2.79 -11.32 8.67
C LEU A 21 -1.93 -11.98 7.59
N ILE A 22 -2.52 -12.84 6.74
CA ILE A 22 -1.81 -13.46 5.62
C ILE A 22 -1.30 -12.40 4.64
N SER A 23 -2.10 -11.37 4.36
CA SER A 23 -1.70 -10.26 3.52
C SER A 23 -0.51 -9.48 4.10
N VAL A 24 -0.54 -9.17 5.40
CA VAL A 24 0.56 -8.50 6.10
C VAL A 24 1.83 -9.35 6.03
N PHE A 25 1.73 -10.66 6.26
CA PHE A 25 2.87 -11.57 6.13
C PHE A 25 3.43 -11.59 4.70
N GLY A 26 2.56 -11.59 3.69
CA GLY A 26 2.97 -11.48 2.28
C GLY A 26 3.74 -10.19 1.99
N PHE A 27 3.30 -9.04 2.53
CA PHE A 27 3.99 -7.76 2.35
C PHE A 27 5.30 -7.68 3.13
N ILE A 28 5.39 -8.31 4.29
CA ILE A 28 6.65 -8.44 5.03
C ILE A 28 7.65 -9.28 4.22
N SER A 29 7.21 -10.43 3.69
CA SER A 29 8.05 -11.27 2.82
C SER A 29 8.53 -10.52 1.58
N PHE A 30 7.64 -9.72 0.96
CA PHE A 30 7.98 -8.83 -0.16
C PHE A 30 9.06 -7.82 0.22
N ALA A 31 8.92 -7.14 1.37
CA ALA A 31 9.89 -6.16 1.85
C ALA A 31 11.27 -6.80 2.14
N PHE A 32 11.30 -7.98 2.73
CA PHE A 32 12.54 -8.73 2.94
C PHE A 32 13.22 -9.12 1.61
N ALA A 33 12.44 -9.54 0.61
CA ALA A 33 12.98 -9.86 -0.70
C ALA A 33 13.56 -8.62 -1.41
N ASP A 34 12.92 -7.44 -1.27
CA ASP A 34 13.45 -6.18 -1.81
C ASP A 34 14.78 -5.77 -1.13
N ILE A 35 14.88 -5.92 0.20
CA ILE A 35 16.14 -5.67 0.93
C ILE A 35 17.22 -6.66 0.48
N ALA A 36 16.86 -7.94 0.32
CA ALA A 36 17.78 -8.96 -0.18
C ALA A 36 18.27 -8.64 -1.61
N ALA A 37 17.42 -8.07 -2.46
CA ALA A 37 17.80 -7.63 -3.80
C ALA A 37 18.82 -6.48 -3.75
N VAL A 38 18.66 -5.51 -2.83
CA VAL A 38 19.62 -4.42 -2.63
C VAL A 38 20.97 -4.97 -2.13
N GLU A 39 20.96 -5.90 -1.17
CA GLU A 39 22.18 -6.56 -0.69
C GLU A 39 22.86 -7.37 -1.80
N TRP A 40 22.08 -8.03 -2.65
CA TRP A 40 22.59 -8.78 -3.79
C TRP A 40 23.33 -7.85 -4.79
N ILE A 41 22.74 -6.68 -5.11
CA ILE A 41 23.40 -5.66 -5.96
C ILE A 41 24.71 -5.21 -5.32
N ARG A 42 24.72 -4.95 -4.02
CA ARG A 42 25.93 -4.56 -3.29
C ARG A 42 27.03 -5.60 -3.41
N ARG A 43 26.69 -6.89 -3.28
CA ARG A 43 27.63 -7.99 -3.41
C ARG A 43 28.22 -8.08 -4.82
N ILE A 44 27.39 -7.96 -5.85
CA ILE A 44 27.87 -7.96 -7.25
C ILE A 44 28.84 -6.82 -7.51
N ILE A 45 28.53 -5.61 -7.06
CA ILE A 45 29.45 -4.48 -7.21
C ILE A 45 30.79 -4.79 -6.51
N GLY A 46 30.75 -5.43 -5.34
CA GLY A 46 31.95 -5.89 -4.65
C GLY A 46 32.76 -6.92 -5.46
N TYR A 47 32.09 -7.89 -6.08
CA TYR A 47 32.73 -8.89 -6.94
C TYR A 47 33.36 -8.30 -8.20
N ILE A 48 32.71 -7.34 -8.85
CA ILE A 48 33.23 -6.68 -10.06
C ILE A 48 34.52 -5.89 -9.72
N ASN A 49 34.60 -5.32 -8.53
CA ASN A 49 35.75 -4.56 -8.08
C ASN A 49 36.91 -5.45 -7.51
N SER A 50 36.63 -6.72 -7.23
CA SER A 50 37.66 -7.69 -6.85
C SER A 50 38.17 -8.40 -8.13
N GLU A 51 39.49 -8.61 -8.24
CA GLU A 51 40.11 -9.29 -9.40
C GLU A 51 39.71 -10.79 -9.52
N GLU A 52 39.01 -11.32 -8.57
CA GLU A 52 38.46 -12.68 -8.59
C GLU A 52 37.23 -12.77 -9.52
N GLN A 53 37.48 -13.08 -10.79
CA GLN A 53 36.42 -13.24 -11.82
C GLN A 53 35.61 -14.55 -11.74
N ASN A 54 35.60 -15.26 -10.64
CA ASN A 54 34.77 -16.47 -10.49
C ASN A 54 33.29 -16.09 -10.23
N PHE A 55 32.57 -15.76 -11.30
CA PHE A 55 31.11 -15.59 -11.23
C PHE A 55 30.46 -16.92 -10.82
N SER A 56 30.19 -17.07 -9.53
CA SER A 56 29.59 -18.28 -9.00
C SER A 56 28.17 -18.43 -9.53
N SER A 57 27.85 -19.59 -10.13
CA SER A 57 26.47 -19.97 -10.51
C SER A 57 25.47 -19.84 -9.35
N LEU A 58 25.95 -19.92 -8.12
CA LEU A 58 25.17 -19.66 -6.90
C LEU A 58 24.64 -18.22 -6.83
N LEU A 59 25.39 -17.23 -7.33
CA LEU A 59 24.92 -15.84 -7.37
C LEU A 59 23.76 -15.66 -8.34
N ALA A 60 23.82 -16.30 -9.51
CA ALA A 60 22.71 -16.27 -10.47
C ALA A 60 21.46 -16.97 -9.90
N LEU A 61 21.63 -18.12 -9.25
CA LEU A 61 20.55 -18.86 -8.64
C LEU A 61 19.89 -18.06 -7.49
N SER A 62 20.69 -17.37 -6.68
CA SER A 62 20.18 -16.54 -5.58
C SER A 62 19.30 -15.39 -6.07
N LEU A 63 19.61 -14.78 -7.23
CA LEU A 63 18.77 -13.75 -7.84
C LEU A 63 17.39 -14.30 -8.21
N ILE A 64 17.37 -15.49 -8.83
CA ILE A 64 16.10 -16.16 -9.19
C ILE A 64 15.27 -16.44 -7.94
N LEU A 65 15.88 -16.93 -6.87
CA LEU A 65 15.19 -17.18 -5.60
C LEU A 65 14.63 -15.89 -4.97
N ILE A 66 15.40 -14.81 -4.97
CA ILE A 66 14.95 -13.49 -4.50
C ILE A 66 13.76 -13.00 -5.33
N ALA A 67 13.85 -13.10 -6.66
CA ALA A 67 12.77 -12.69 -7.56
C ALA A 67 11.49 -13.51 -7.36
N LEU A 68 11.60 -14.83 -7.17
CA LEU A 68 10.48 -15.69 -6.85
C LEU A 68 9.86 -15.36 -5.49
N ALA A 69 10.67 -15.19 -4.45
CA ALA A 69 10.19 -14.81 -3.12
C ALA A 69 9.46 -13.46 -3.14
N ARG A 70 10.01 -12.49 -3.88
CA ARG A 70 9.39 -11.18 -4.11
C ARG A 70 8.04 -11.31 -4.82
N GLY A 71 7.99 -12.08 -5.91
CA GLY A 71 6.76 -12.30 -6.68
C GLY A 71 5.67 -12.99 -5.86
N ILE A 72 6.03 -14.04 -5.12
CA ILE A 72 5.10 -14.76 -4.24
C ILE A 72 4.60 -13.84 -3.11
N GLY A 73 5.49 -13.13 -2.43
CA GLY A 73 5.13 -12.20 -1.37
C GLY A 73 4.19 -11.10 -1.85
N PHE A 74 4.47 -10.51 -3.02
CA PHE A 74 3.61 -9.53 -3.66
C PHE A 74 2.23 -10.10 -4.01
N PHE A 75 2.19 -11.27 -4.63
CA PHE A 75 0.95 -11.92 -5.02
C PHE A 75 0.08 -12.24 -3.81
N VAL A 76 0.64 -12.92 -2.81
CA VAL A 76 -0.06 -13.30 -1.57
C VAL A 76 -0.58 -12.04 -0.86
N GLY A 77 0.28 -11.03 -0.67
CA GLY A 77 -0.10 -9.77 -0.04
C GLY A 77 -1.28 -9.10 -0.73
N ASN A 78 -1.21 -8.94 -2.06
CA ASN A 78 -2.28 -8.30 -2.84
C ASN A 78 -3.56 -9.12 -2.91
N TYR A 79 -3.47 -10.43 -3.10
CA TYR A 79 -4.62 -11.32 -3.20
C TYR A 79 -5.46 -11.30 -1.93
N PHE A 80 -4.82 -11.53 -0.78
CA PHE A 80 -5.52 -11.56 0.49
C PHE A 80 -6.04 -10.19 0.93
N MET A 81 -5.33 -9.11 0.62
CA MET A 81 -5.83 -7.75 0.88
C MET A 81 -7.03 -7.41 -0.01
N SER A 82 -7.02 -7.83 -1.27
CA SER A 82 -8.17 -7.66 -2.16
C SER A 82 -9.38 -8.45 -1.66
N LYS A 83 -9.17 -9.67 -1.13
CA LYS A 83 -10.22 -10.47 -0.48
C LYS A 83 -10.84 -9.74 0.71
N VAL A 84 -10.04 -9.09 1.55
CA VAL A 84 -10.53 -8.23 2.65
C VAL A 84 -11.36 -7.07 2.08
N GLY A 85 -10.86 -6.38 1.06
CA GLY A 85 -11.55 -5.26 0.43
C GLY A 85 -12.91 -5.64 -0.15
N PHE A 86 -12.99 -6.75 -0.89
CA PHE A 86 -14.24 -7.25 -1.44
C PHE A 86 -15.22 -7.73 -0.35
N GLY A 87 -14.70 -8.34 0.73
CA GLY A 87 -15.52 -8.71 1.86
C GLY A 87 -16.17 -7.50 2.55
N ILE A 88 -15.42 -6.42 2.74
CA ILE A 88 -15.96 -5.15 3.29
C ILE A 88 -17.03 -4.55 2.36
N VAL A 89 -16.82 -4.60 1.03
CA VAL A 89 -17.84 -4.13 0.06
C VAL A 89 -19.12 -4.95 0.19
N HIS A 90 -19.00 -6.26 0.31
CA HIS A 90 -20.13 -7.18 0.46
C HIS A 90 -20.92 -6.85 1.73
N ASP A 91 -20.26 -6.79 2.88
CA ASP A 91 -20.89 -6.49 4.17
C ASP A 91 -21.58 -5.11 4.17
N LEU A 92 -20.95 -4.10 3.54
CA LEU A 92 -21.55 -2.77 3.43
C LEU A 92 -22.78 -2.76 2.52
N ARG A 93 -22.78 -3.53 1.43
CA ARG A 93 -23.93 -3.63 0.53
C ARG A 93 -25.10 -4.34 1.23
N GLU A 94 -24.81 -5.40 1.95
CA GLU A 94 -25.81 -6.14 2.73
C GLU A 94 -26.47 -5.21 3.78
N GLU A 95 -25.67 -4.49 4.58
CA GLU A 95 -26.20 -3.54 5.58
C GLU A 95 -27.02 -2.42 4.93
N LEU A 96 -26.60 -1.90 3.79
CA LEU A 96 -27.36 -0.87 3.08
C LEU A 96 -28.66 -1.41 2.50
N PHE A 97 -28.64 -2.63 1.99
CA PHE A 97 -29.82 -3.29 1.43
C PHE A 97 -30.86 -3.58 2.52
N GLU A 98 -30.43 -4.11 3.67
CA GLU A 98 -31.31 -4.30 4.83
C GLU A 98 -31.97 -2.99 5.28
N LYS A 99 -31.19 -1.91 5.39
CA LYS A 99 -31.71 -0.59 5.74
C LYS A 99 -32.71 -0.02 4.74
N LEU A 100 -32.54 -0.33 3.46
CA LEU A 100 -33.50 0.09 2.45
C LEU A 100 -34.86 -0.58 2.63
N HIS A 101 -34.89 -1.85 3.07
CA HIS A 101 -36.15 -2.55 3.34
C HIS A 101 -36.91 -1.98 4.55
N GLU A 102 -36.22 -1.31 5.47
CA GLU A 102 -36.85 -0.65 6.63
C GLU A 102 -37.43 0.73 6.31
N LEU A 103 -37.15 1.28 5.12
CA LEU A 103 -37.62 2.62 4.75
C LEU A 103 -39.08 2.62 4.29
N PRO A 104 -39.87 3.64 4.66
CA PRO A 104 -41.26 3.76 4.29
C PRO A 104 -41.42 4.00 2.77
N LYS A 105 -42.58 3.61 2.22
CA LYS A 105 -42.88 3.75 0.78
C LYS A 105 -42.72 5.18 0.28
N SER A 106 -43.06 6.17 1.11
CA SER A 106 -42.93 7.60 0.78
C SER A 106 -41.49 8.01 0.42
N TYR A 107 -40.48 7.30 0.95
CA TYR A 107 -39.08 7.54 0.59
C TYR A 107 -38.78 7.12 -0.85
N PHE A 108 -39.35 6.02 -1.29
CA PHE A 108 -39.17 5.51 -2.67
C PHE A 108 -39.97 6.34 -3.69
N ASP A 109 -41.07 6.91 -3.29
CA ASP A 109 -41.89 7.78 -4.15
C ASP A 109 -41.21 9.14 -4.41
N SER A 110 -40.40 9.59 -3.44
CA SER A 110 -39.63 10.85 -3.53
C SER A 110 -38.23 10.71 -4.13
N ASN A 111 -37.67 9.51 -4.22
CA ASN A 111 -36.33 9.25 -4.72
C ASN A 111 -36.37 8.29 -5.92
N GLN A 112 -35.66 8.64 -6.99
CA GLN A 112 -35.55 7.77 -8.16
C GLN A 112 -34.83 6.46 -7.77
N SER A 113 -35.48 5.33 -7.97
CA SER A 113 -34.93 3.99 -7.66
C SER A 113 -33.57 3.74 -8.30
N GLY A 114 -33.33 4.27 -9.51
CA GLY A 114 -32.03 4.17 -10.19
C GLY A 114 -30.88 4.87 -9.46
N GLN A 115 -31.15 6.01 -8.80
CA GLN A 115 -30.13 6.71 -8.00
C GLN A 115 -29.77 5.93 -6.72
N LEU A 116 -30.75 5.27 -6.09
CA LEU A 116 -30.53 4.45 -4.91
C LEU A 116 -29.68 3.22 -5.25
N ILE A 117 -30.00 2.53 -6.34
CA ILE A 117 -29.23 1.39 -6.83
C ILE A 117 -27.78 1.82 -7.15
N ASN A 118 -27.62 2.97 -7.81
CA ASN A 118 -26.29 3.49 -8.14
C ASN A 118 -25.47 3.81 -6.88
N ARG A 119 -26.06 4.41 -5.84
CA ARG A 119 -25.39 4.69 -4.56
C ARG A 119 -24.92 3.41 -3.88
N ILE A 120 -25.76 2.34 -3.88
CA ILE A 120 -25.38 1.07 -3.24
C ILE A 120 -24.31 0.35 -4.04
N THR A 121 -24.42 0.34 -5.37
CA THR A 121 -23.55 -0.48 -6.21
C THR A 121 -22.22 0.22 -6.52
N PHE A 122 -22.27 1.49 -6.88
CA PHE A 122 -21.11 2.22 -7.38
C PHE A 122 -20.36 2.97 -6.26
N THR A 123 -21.09 3.73 -5.45
CA THR A 123 -20.46 4.56 -4.40
C THR A 123 -19.81 3.70 -3.33
N THR A 124 -20.44 2.60 -2.90
CA THR A 124 -19.84 1.67 -1.93
C THR A 124 -18.58 1.02 -2.44
N THR A 125 -18.55 0.63 -3.72
CA THR A 125 -17.35 0.05 -4.36
C THR A 125 -16.22 1.06 -4.43
N GLN A 126 -16.49 2.30 -4.82
CA GLN A 126 -15.48 3.35 -4.90
C GLN A 126 -14.88 3.67 -3.53
N VAL A 127 -15.70 3.88 -2.51
CA VAL A 127 -15.24 4.25 -1.16
C VAL A 127 -14.43 3.11 -0.55
N SER A 128 -14.94 1.88 -0.63
CA SER A 128 -14.24 0.71 -0.09
C SER A 128 -12.97 0.37 -0.87
N GLY A 129 -13.00 0.50 -2.20
CA GLY A 129 -11.83 0.30 -3.06
C GLY A 129 -10.72 1.32 -2.75
N ALA A 130 -11.06 2.60 -2.61
CA ALA A 130 -10.11 3.64 -2.22
C ALA A 130 -9.53 3.39 -0.83
N ALA A 131 -10.36 3.04 0.16
CA ALA A 131 -9.92 2.74 1.52
C ALA A 131 -9.01 1.51 1.57
N SER A 132 -9.39 0.42 0.90
CA SER A 132 -8.59 -0.82 0.85
C SER A 132 -7.25 -0.62 0.15
N ASN A 133 -7.22 0.16 -0.95
CA ASN A 133 -5.97 0.49 -1.65
C ASN A 133 -5.06 1.38 -0.80
N ALA A 134 -5.61 2.36 -0.08
CA ALA A 134 -4.83 3.20 0.82
C ALA A 134 -4.20 2.36 1.95
N VAL A 135 -4.96 1.50 2.60
CA VAL A 135 -4.46 0.59 3.65
C VAL A 135 -3.39 -0.36 3.10
N LYS A 136 -3.64 -0.95 1.92
CA LYS A 136 -2.68 -1.82 1.24
C LYS A 136 -1.34 -1.11 0.99
N THR A 137 -1.39 0.09 0.43
CA THR A 137 -0.19 0.88 0.13
C THR A 137 0.53 1.27 1.40
N LEU A 138 -0.18 1.74 2.43
CA LEU A 138 0.43 2.11 3.71
C LEU A 138 1.15 0.93 4.38
N ILE A 139 0.55 -0.25 4.36
CA ILE A 139 1.17 -1.44 4.95
C ILE A 139 2.39 -1.87 4.13
N ARG A 140 2.24 -2.03 2.81
CA ARG A 140 3.32 -2.49 1.95
C ARG A 140 4.51 -1.54 1.97
N GLU A 141 4.28 -0.25 1.67
CA GLU A 141 5.35 0.75 1.62
C GLU A 141 5.89 1.06 3.00
N GLY A 142 5.04 1.00 4.04
CA GLY A 142 5.46 1.19 5.43
C GLY A 142 6.47 0.13 5.86
N PHE A 143 6.21 -1.15 5.62
CA PHE A 143 7.18 -2.21 5.91
C PHE A 143 8.45 -2.09 5.08
N LEU A 144 8.32 -1.76 3.79
CA LEU A 144 9.46 -1.55 2.91
C LEU A 144 10.35 -0.39 3.42
N LEU A 145 9.75 0.76 3.74
CA LEU A 145 10.47 1.91 4.27
C LEU A 145 11.19 1.59 5.58
N ILE A 146 10.48 1.00 6.55
CA ILE A 146 11.07 0.62 7.83
C ILE A 146 12.23 -0.36 7.62
N GLY A 147 12.04 -1.37 6.78
CA GLY A 147 13.04 -2.36 6.48
C GLY A 147 14.28 -1.76 5.79
N LEU A 148 14.09 -0.89 4.80
CA LEU A 148 15.19 -0.20 4.13
C LEU A 148 15.94 0.76 5.07
N PHE A 149 15.22 1.51 5.90
CA PHE A 149 15.87 2.38 6.90
C PHE A 149 16.68 1.57 7.90
N ALA A 150 16.13 0.47 8.42
CA ALA A 150 16.87 -0.42 9.31
C ALA A 150 18.13 -0.96 8.62
N TYR A 151 18.01 -1.43 7.38
CA TYR A 151 19.14 -1.94 6.60
C TYR A 151 20.21 -0.86 6.37
N LEU A 152 19.82 0.37 5.99
CA LEU A 152 20.75 1.49 5.81
C LEU A 152 21.46 1.88 7.10
N MET A 153 20.79 1.84 8.25
CA MET A 153 21.39 2.07 9.55
C MET A 153 22.48 1.04 9.88
N PHE A 154 22.26 -0.23 9.54
CA PHE A 154 23.27 -1.26 9.71
C PHE A 154 24.45 -1.08 8.75
N LEU A 155 24.22 -0.60 7.53
CA LEU A 155 25.29 -0.40 6.55
C LEU A 155 26.20 0.78 6.90
N ASN A 156 25.60 1.95 7.13
CA ASN A 156 26.34 3.16 7.47
C ASN A 156 25.46 4.16 8.22
N PHE A 157 25.56 4.16 9.55
CA PHE A 157 24.79 5.04 10.42
C PHE A 157 24.96 6.54 10.09
N LYS A 158 26.20 6.97 9.79
CA LYS A 158 26.51 8.39 9.52
C LYS A 158 25.82 8.88 8.25
N LEU A 159 25.88 8.08 7.17
CA LEU A 159 25.23 8.43 5.89
C LEU A 159 23.71 8.40 6.02
N THR A 160 23.15 7.45 6.77
CA THR A 160 21.71 7.37 7.01
C THR A 160 21.21 8.56 7.80
N LEU A 161 21.95 9.01 8.82
CA LEU A 161 21.60 10.20 9.59
C LEU A 161 21.63 11.46 8.73
N LEU A 162 22.62 11.59 7.85
CA LEU A 162 22.70 12.69 6.88
C LEU A 162 21.49 12.69 5.95
N LEU A 163 21.06 11.51 5.47
CA LEU A 163 19.89 11.36 4.62
C LEU A 163 18.59 11.76 5.34
N ILE A 164 18.44 11.38 6.62
CA ILE A 164 17.27 11.76 7.44
C ILE A 164 17.19 13.29 7.60
N VAL A 165 18.33 13.96 7.75
CA VAL A 165 18.38 15.43 7.89
C VAL A 165 18.14 16.13 6.54
N THR A 166 18.66 15.61 5.45
CA THR A 166 18.53 16.22 4.12
C THR A 166 17.15 15.99 3.48
N ALA A 167 16.49 14.85 3.74
CA ALA A 167 15.18 14.53 3.17
C ALA A 167 14.09 15.59 3.48
N PRO A 168 13.88 16.05 4.73
CA PRO A 168 12.91 17.10 5.01
C PRO A 168 13.28 18.46 4.39
N LEU A 169 14.57 18.76 4.25
CA LEU A 169 15.03 19.98 3.55
C LEU A 169 14.62 19.95 2.07
N ILE A 170 14.86 18.80 1.39
CA ILE A 170 14.43 18.62 0.00
C ILE A 170 12.92 18.69 -0.12
N ALA A 171 12.17 18.05 0.77
CA ALA A 171 10.72 18.10 0.80
C ALA A 171 10.19 19.54 0.96
N LEU A 172 10.83 20.35 1.82
CA LEU A 172 10.48 21.76 2.00
C LEU A 172 10.70 22.56 0.73
N ILE A 173 11.85 22.39 0.06
CA ILE A 173 12.17 23.08 -1.20
C ILE A 173 11.15 22.71 -2.28
N VAL A 174 10.84 21.40 -2.44
CA VAL A 174 9.83 20.92 -3.41
C VAL A 174 8.44 21.47 -3.09
N TYR A 175 8.06 21.52 -1.82
CA TYR A 175 6.79 22.12 -1.39
C TYR A 175 6.68 23.61 -1.75
N ILE A 176 7.73 24.38 -1.47
CA ILE A 176 7.77 25.83 -1.79
C ILE A 176 7.73 26.04 -3.31
N ALA A 177 8.52 25.27 -4.07
CA ALA A 177 8.53 25.34 -5.54
C ALA A 177 7.17 24.96 -6.13
N GLY A 178 6.55 23.90 -5.64
CA GLY A 178 5.21 23.46 -6.08
C GLY A 178 4.12 24.49 -5.81
N LYS A 179 4.20 25.19 -4.67
CA LYS A 179 3.26 26.27 -4.34
C LYS A 179 3.43 27.48 -5.28
N ARG A 180 4.67 27.80 -5.67
CA ARG A 180 4.95 28.87 -6.65
C ARG A 180 4.45 28.50 -8.05
N LEU A 181 4.71 27.28 -8.49
CA LEU A 181 4.24 26.75 -9.79
C LEU A 181 2.71 26.78 -9.89
N LYS A 182 1.99 26.34 -8.84
CA LYS A 182 0.52 26.42 -8.80
C LYS A 182 0.00 27.87 -8.91
N LYS A 183 0.67 28.83 -8.27
CA LYS A 183 0.29 30.24 -8.39
C LYS A 183 0.52 30.81 -9.80
N VAL A 184 1.57 30.38 -10.48
CA VAL A 184 1.86 30.81 -11.86
C VAL A 184 0.87 30.16 -12.83
N ALA A 185 0.60 28.86 -12.70
CA ALA A 185 -0.38 28.16 -13.53
C ALA A 185 -1.81 28.73 -13.39
N ALA A 186 -2.20 29.14 -12.17
CA ALA A 186 -3.51 29.78 -11.94
C ALA A 186 -3.61 31.22 -12.49
N LYS A 187 -2.50 31.86 -12.88
CA LYS A 187 -2.51 33.18 -13.52
C LYS A 187 -2.58 33.12 -15.05
N ILE A 188 -2.35 31.92 -15.61
CA ILE A 188 -2.32 31.67 -17.07
C ILE A 188 -3.67 31.11 -17.54
N GLN A 189 -4.52 30.63 -16.65
CA GLN A 189 -5.93 30.26 -16.91
C GLN A 189 -6.86 31.44 -16.61
#